data_e72df1dd09c25dccff09fc61c2cb46ee
#
_entry.id   e72df1dd09c25dccff09fc61c2cb46ee
#
_cell.length_a   1.000
_cell.length_b   1.000
_cell.length_c   1.000
_cell.angle_alpha   90.00
_cell.angle_beta   90.00
_cell.angle_gamma   90.00
#
_symmetry.space_group_name_H-M   'P 1'
#
loop_
_entity.id
_entity.type
_entity.pdbx_description
1 polymer ?
#
loop_
_entity_poly.entity_id
_entity_poly.type
_entity_poly.pdbx_seq_one_letter_code
_entity_poly.pdbx_strand_id
1 'polypeptide(L)'
;MKSKGVLEVTNQELRKLKVIEEVIEKRLKQRKAAKLLDLSVRQVIRLVKRVRCEGVQGIVHRLRNKESNHKHTDKHKEKVIALCRRKYDDFGPTLAQEKLEELDQLYVNRETLRQWMLEEGLWETSRKGSKHRQWRERKASFGEMTQIDGSHHDWLEGRGPELVLMGYIDDATSEVFARFYDYEGTLPAMESFYRYAKQYGLPHSIYIDRLKAYKGGGQLAIEEELAGKTHKKSQFERALEELGVEVIHAQSPQTKGRIERLFKTFQDRLIKEMRLAGVKTKEEANEFMRWYVPKYNRRFSVKAREEANLHRPAPQDWELKRILSIQTKRALRNDGTIRHENKFYQILDRLNGYRPKQVLVEERIDGKLYVTDRHRELQYREVTEPPRKYECKKTSRKPRKAWHPPVHHPWRTPFRAEMAAQAA
;
A
#
# COMPACT_ATOMS: atom_id res chain seq x y z
N MET A 1 -26.51 14.26 65.97
CA MET A 1 -26.74 15.39 65.04
C MET A 1 -26.53 14.90 63.62
N LYS A 2 -27.59 14.80 62.79
CA LYS A 2 -27.47 14.42 61.38
C LYS A 2 -26.81 15.59 60.64
N SER A 3 -25.66 15.37 60.06
CA SER A 3 -24.98 16.37 59.21
C SER A 3 -25.93 16.83 58.09
N LYS A 4 -26.15 18.15 57.99
CA LYS A 4 -26.88 18.75 56.87
C LYS A 4 -26.04 18.51 55.58
N GLY A 5 -26.33 17.44 54.89
CA GLY A 5 -25.68 17.18 53.62
C GLY A 5 -26.03 18.26 52.58
N VAL A 6 -25.05 18.82 51.94
CA VAL A 6 -25.25 19.71 50.81
C VAL A 6 -25.83 18.87 49.66
N LEU A 7 -26.96 19.32 49.12
CA LEU A 7 -27.59 18.68 47.97
C LEU A 7 -27.12 19.40 46.71
N GLU A 8 -26.31 18.75 45.89
CA GLU A 8 -25.91 19.27 44.56
C GLU A 8 -27.07 19.06 43.61
N VAL A 9 -27.62 20.15 43.09
CA VAL A 9 -28.76 20.17 42.14
C VAL A 9 -28.34 20.89 40.88
N THR A 10 -28.63 20.32 39.73
CA THR A 10 -28.36 20.97 38.44
C THR A 10 -29.34 22.10 38.14
N ASN A 11 -28.96 23.05 37.29
CA ASN A 11 -29.86 24.13 36.87
C ASN A 11 -31.18 23.62 36.27
N GLN A 12 -31.16 22.48 35.58
CA GLN A 12 -32.39 21.85 35.06
C GLN A 12 -33.27 21.30 36.19
N GLU A 13 -32.69 20.73 37.22
CA GLU A 13 -33.43 20.21 38.36
C GLU A 13 -34.02 21.33 39.21
N LEU A 14 -33.27 22.45 39.38
CA LEU A 14 -33.82 23.66 40.01
C LEU A 14 -35.04 24.22 39.24
N ARG A 15 -34.94 24.28 37.91
CA ARG A 15 -36.08 24.68 37.08
C ARG A 15 -37.28 23.73 37.23
N LYS A 16 -37.03 22.42 37.25
CA LYS A 16 -38.07 21.42 37.49
C LYS A 16 -38.68 21.58 38.88
N LEU A 17 -37.86 21.81 39.90
CA LEU A 17 -38.31 22.00 41.27
C LEU A 17 -39.28 23.19 41.36
N LYS A 18 -38.92 24.36 40.86
CA LYS A 18 -39.77 25.58 40.86
C LYS A 18 -41.15 25.32 40.22
N VAL A 19 -41.15 24.66 39.04
CA VAL A 19 -42.41 24.35 38.34
C VAL A 19 -43.25 23.34 39.12
N ILE A 20 -42.65 22.35 39.76
CA ILE A 20 -43.33 21.34 40.58
C ILE A 20 -43.89 21.96 41.87
N GLU A 21 -43.20 22.92 42.49
CA GLU A 21 -43.63 23.67 43.67
C GLU A 21 -44.88 24.50 43.34
N GLU A 22 -44.92 25.19 42.18
CA GLU A 22 -46.12 25.89 41.71
C GLU A 22 -47.33 24.95 41.50
N VAL A 23 -47.09 23.72 41.08
CA VAL A 23 -48.14 22.68 40.97
C VAL A 23 -48.62 22.22 42.35
N ILE A 24 -47.69 22.06 43.32
CA ILE A 24 -48.02 21.69 44.72
C ILE A 24 -48.85 22.78 45.38
N GLU A 25 -48.54 24.03 45.16
CA GLU A 25 -49.22 25.23 45.65
C GLU A 25 -50.55 25.53 44.91
N LYS A 26 -50.93 24.70 43.92
CA LYS A 26 -52.10 24.82 43.07
C LYS A 26 -52.11 26.09 42.18
N ARG A 27 -50.98 26.79 42.03
CA ARG A 27 -50.83 27.92 41.14
C ARG A 27 -50.73 27.53 39.68
N LEU A 28 -50.27 26.32 39.39
CA LEU A 28 -50.08 25.76 38.03
C LEU A 28 -50.82 24.41 37.87
N LYS A 29 -51.57 24.24 36.76
CA LYS A 29 -52.21 22.95 36.45
C LYS A 29 -51.17 21.93 35.93
N GLN A 30 -51.25 20.66 36.34
CA GLN A 30 -50.34 19.59 35.95
C GLN A 30 -50.16 19.47 34.44
N ARG A 31 -51.20 19.69 33.62
CA ARG A 31 -51.11 19.70 32.16
C ARG A 31 -50.26 20.82 31.62
N LYS A 32 -50.28 22.02 32.23
CA LYS A 32 -49.42 23.15 31.86
C LYS A 32 -47.98 22.91 32.27
N ALA A 33 -47.75 22.37 33.48
CA ALA A 33 -46.41 22.00 33.97
C ALA A 33 -45.77 20.92 33.07
N ALA A 34 -46.55 19.95 32.61
CA ALA A 34 -46.10 18.94 31.64
C ALA A 34 -45.55 19.55 30.35
N LYS A 35 -46.27 20.52 29.79
CA LYS A 35 -45.80 21.27 28.59
C LYS A 35 -44.56 22.12 28.85
N LEU A 36 -44.46 22.80 30.00
CA LEU A 36 -43.30 23.66 30.38
C LEU A 36 -42.05 22.85 30.61
N LEU A 37 -42.17 21.62 31.10
CA LEU A 37 -41.04 20.74 31.42
C LEU A 37 -40.75 19.72 30.34
N ASP A 38 -41.52 19.71 29.27
CA ASP A 38 -41.46 18.67 28.21
C ASP A 38 -41.51 17.25 28.78
N LEU A 39 -42.49 17.03 29.68
CA LEU A 39 -42.72 15.75 30.36
C LEU A 39 -44.15 15.30 30.17
N SER A 40 -44.40 14.00 30.31
CA SER A 40 -45.77 13.51 30.36
C SER A 40 -46.46 13.94 31.65
N VAL A 41 -47.80 14.12 31.61
CA VAL A 41 -48.59 14.46 32.77
C VAL A 41 -48.39 13.42 33.90
N ARG A 42 -48.24 12.14 33.55
CA ARG A 42 -47.98 11.05 34.50
C ARG A 42 -46.61 11.21 35.19
N GLN A 43 -45.61 11.72 34.48
CA GLN A 43 -44.29 12.02 35.08
C GLN A 43 -44.40 13.19 36.05
N VAL A 44 -45.17 14.26 35.71
CA VAL A 44 -45.37 15.40 36.61
C VAL A 44 -46.10 14.94 37.87
N ILE A 45 -47.15 14.12 37.79
CA ILE A 45 -47.86 13.55 38.97
C ILE A 45 -46.87 12.77 39.86
N ARG A 46 -46.01 11.96 39.25
CA ARG A 46 -44.97 11.20 40.02
C ARG A 46 -43.96 12.13 40.70
N LEU A 47 -43.52 13.19 40.03
CA LEU A 47 -42.61 14.17 40.60
C LEU A 47 -43.26 14.96 41.72
N VAL A 48 -44.53 15.40 41.58
CA VAL A 48 -45.28 16.04 42.65
C VAL A 48 -45.38 15.15 43.86
N LYS A 49 -45.76 13.84 43.71
CA LYS A 49 -45.80 12.91 44.80
C LYS A 49 -44.45 12.75 45.48
N ARG A 50 -43.37 12.65 44.72
CA ARG A 50 -41.99 12.50 45.24
C ARG A 50 -41.57 13.73 46.02
N VAL A 51 -41.74 14.95 45.46
CA VAL A 51 -41.38 16.18 46.12
C VAL A 51 -42.18 16.41 47.40
N ARG A 52 -43.45 16.00 47.44
CA ARG A 52 -44.25 16.05 48.70
C ARG A 52 -43.73 15.12 49.79
N CYS A 53 -43.24 13.90 49.39
CA CYS A 53 -42.76 12.92 50.37
C CYS A 53 -41.30 13.09 50.75
N GLU A 54 -40.47 13.49 49.81
CA GLU A 54 -38.99 13.49 49.91
C GLU A 54 -38.39 14.91 49.96
N GLY A 55 -39.24 15.96 49.83
CA GLY A 55 -38.78 17.35 49.71
C GLY A 55 -37.99 17.58 48.43
N VAL A 56 -37.04 18.47 48.48
CA VAL A 56 -36.15 18.84 47.34
C VAL A 56 -35.41 17.62 46.80
N GLN A 57 -35.08 16.63 47.61
CA GLN A 57 -34.47 15.37 47.17
C GLN A 57 -35.29 14.60 46.18
N GLY A 58 -36.63 14.76 46.18
CA GLY A 58 -37.53 14.09 45.28
C GLY A 58 -37.37 14.50 43.80
N ILE A 59 -36.73 15.63 43.50
CA ILE A 59 -36.47 16.06 42.13
C ILE A 59 -35.23 15.41 41.52
N VAL A 60 -34.29 14.99 42.37
CA VAL A 60 -33.02 14.36 41.93
C VAL A 60 -33.32 12.98 41.33
N HIS A 61 -32.62 12.64 40.28
CA HIS A 61 -32.79 11.33 39.64
C HIS A 61 -32.35 10.21 40.60
N ARG A 62 -33.17 9.21 40.84
CA ARG A 62 -32.88 8.12 41.82
C ARG A 62 -31.65 7.27 41.52
N LEU A 63 -31.18 7.30 40.25
CA LEU A 63 -29.98 6.59 39.82
C LEU A 63 -28.71 7.45 39.96
N ARG A 64 -28.85 8.72 40.37
CA ARG A 64 -27.64 9.54 40.62
C ARG A 64 -26.86 8.91 41.79
N ASN A 65 -25.56 8.78 41.61
CA ASN A 65 -24.62 8.17 42.55
C ASN A 65 -24.90 6.70 42.90
N LYS A 66 -25.79 6.01 42.16
CA LYS A 66 -25.91 4.56 42.23
C LYS A 66 -25.00 3.91 41.21
N GLU A 67 -24.26 2.91 41.61
CA GLU A 67 -23.47 2.09 40.71
C GLU A 67 -24.36 1.41 39.68
N SER A 68 -23.89 1.34 38.44
CA SER A 68 -24.60 0.64 37.37
C SER A 68 -24.66 -0.87 37.68
N ASN A 69 -25.78 -1.51 37.37
CA ASN A 69 -25.91 -2.97 37.47
C ASN A 69 -24.95 -3.72 36.54
N HIS A 70 -24.36 -3.02 35.57
CA HIS A 70 -23.36 -3.53 34.62
C HIS A 70 -21.94 -3.11 35.02
N LYS A 71 -21.70 -2.57 36.21
CA LYS A 71 -20.36 -2.24 36.69
C LYS A 71 -19.54 -3.52 36.85
N HIS A 72 -18.39 -3.57 36.19
CA HIS A 72 -17.43 -4.63 36.42
C HIS A 72 -16.88 -4.56 37.87
N THR A 73 -16.53 -5.70 38.40
CA THR A 73 -15.89 -5.76 39.75
C THR A 73 -14.52 -5.12 39.72
N ASP A 74 -14.10 -4.52 40.83
CA ASP A 74 -12.77 -3.89 40.93
C ASP A 74 -11.65 -4.88 40.65
N LYS A 75 -11.78 -6.13 41.10
CA LYS A 75 -10.85 -7.23 40.76
C LYS A 75 -10.72 -7.48 39.26
N HIS A 76 -11.83 -7.37 38.49
CA HIS A 76 -11.81 -7.51 37.04
C HIS A 76 -11.07 -6.33 36.41
N LYS A 77 -11.33 -5.09 36.84
CA LYS A 77 -10.59 -3.88 36.40
C LYS A 77 -9.10 -4.03 36.63
N GLU A 78 -8.69 -4.40 37.85
CA GLU A 78 -7.28 -4.59 38.20
C GLU A 78 -6.59 -5.63 37.32
N LYS A 79 -7.25 -6.78 37.09
CA LYS A 79 -6.70 -7.83 36.22
C LYS A 79 -6.51 -7.35 34.80
N VAL A 80 -7.50 -6.64 34.21
CA VAL A 80 -7.43 -6.09 32.84
C VAL A 80 -6.31 -5.05 32.73
N ILE A 81 -6.24 -4.12 33.69
CA ILE A 81 -5.22 -3.06 33.69
C ILE A 81 -3.82 -3.64 33.89
N ALA A 82 -3.64 -4.62 34.74
CA ALA A 82 -2.35 -5.29 34.91
C ALA A 82 -1.87 -5.98 33.62
N LEU A 83 -2.79 -6.59 32.87
CA LEU A 83 -2.47 -7.15 31.55
C LEU A 83 -2.15 -6.06 30.53
N CYS A 84 -2.89 -4.95 30.50
CA CYS A 84 -2.59 -3.82 29.63
C CYS A 84 -1.19 -3.29 29.89
N ARG A 85 -0.79 -3.06 31.14
CA ARG A 85 0.57 -2.60 31.50
C ARG A 85 1.67 -3.58 31.09
N ARG A 86 1.41 -4.88 31.16
CA ARG A 86 2.42 -5.90 30.91
C ARG A 86 2.57 -6.27 29.43
N LYS A 87 1.45 -6.39 28.70
CA LYS A 87 1.43 -6.93 27.33
C LYS A 87 1.03 -5.89 26.27
N TYR A 88 0.28 -4.85 26.64
CA TYR A 88 -0.42 -3.95 25.73
C TYR A 88 -0.22 -2.48 26.11
N ASP A 89 0.96 -2.12 26.63
CA ASP A 89 1.27 -0.78 27.16
C ASP A 89 1.16 0.33 26.11
N ASP A 90 1.53 0.05 24.87
CA ASP A 90 1.46 0.96 23.73
C ASP A 90 0.20 0.76 22.86
N PHE A 91 -0.71 -0.13 23.24
CA PHE A 91 -1.91 -0.41 22.44
C PHE A 91 -2.99 0.65 22.68
N GLY A 92 -3.61 1.11 21.57
CA GLY A 92 -4.84 1.88 21.71
C GLY A 92 -5.99 1.04 22.26
N PRO A 93 -6.98 1.64 22.95
CA PRO A 93 -8.05 0.92 23.64
C PRO A 93 -8.82 -0.08 22.75
N THR A 94 -8.93 0.22 21.46
CA THR A 94 -9.62 -0.67 20.50
C THR A 94 -8.82 -1.95 20.24
N LEU A 95 -7.52 -1.83 19.98
CA LEU A 95 -6.68 -3.00 19.74
C LEU A 95 -6.44 -3.79 21.04
N ALA A 96 -6.26 -3.11 22.16
CA ALA A 96 -6.12 -3.74 23.47
C ALA A 96 -7.36 -4.57 23.82
N GLN A 97 -8.57 -4.03 23.61
CA GLN A 97 -9.81 -4.76 23.85
C GLN A 97 -9.90 -6.02 22.99
N GLU A 98 -9.56 -5.94 21.70
CA GLU A 98 -9.56 -7.09 20.81
C GLU A 98 -8.59 -8.19 21.27
N LYS A 99 -7.40 -7.81 21.73
CA LYS A 99 -6.40 -8.79 22.17
C LYS A 99 -6.71 -9.37 23.55
N LEU A 100 -7.28 -8.60 24.45
CA LEU A 100 -7.81 -9.12 25.72
C LEU A 100 -8.88 -10.19 25.49
N GLU A 101 -9.76 -9.98 24.51
CA GLU A 101 -10.78 -10.95 24.14
C GLU A 101 -10.20 -12.17 23.42
N GLU A 102 -9.35 -11.95 22.40
CA GLU A 102 -8.80 -13.01 21.56
C GLU A 102 -7.78 -13.91 22.29
N LEU A 103 -6.88 -13.33 23.08
CA LEU A 103 -5.73 -14.03 23.66
C LEU A 103 -5.89 -14.33 25.15
N ASP A 104 -6.52 -13.43 25.91
CA ASP A 104 -6.63 -13.55 27.35
C ASP A 104 -8.06 -13.92 27.82
N GLN A 105 -9.03 -14.06 26.90
CA GLN A 105 -10.44 -14.41 27.16
C GLN A 105 -11.12 -13.46 28.17
N LEU A 106 -10.72 -12.20 28.16
CA LEU A 106 -11.28 -11.16 29.03
C LEU A 106 -12.17 -10.21 28.25
N TYR A 107 -13.44 -10.21 28.59
CA TYR A 107 -14.45 -9.37 27.94
C TYR A 107 -14.61 -8.04 28.66
N VAL A 108 -14.35 -6.95 27.95
CA VAL A 108 -14.58 -5.59 28.44
C VAL A 108 -15.05 -4.71 27.25
N ASN A 109 -16.00 -3.83 27.51
CA ASN A 109 -16.44 -2.90 26.47
C ASN A 109 -15.30 -1.93 26.14
N ARG A 110 -15.11 -1.61 24.84
CA ARG A 110 -14.08 -0.70 24.36
C ARG A 110 -14.08 0.66 25.09
N GLU A 111 -15.26 1.23 25.31
CA GLU A 111 -15.37 2.54 25.95
C GLU A 111 -15.05 2.44 27.45
N THR A 112 -15.47 1.39 28.11
CA THR A 112 -15.08 1.10 29.50
C THR A 112 -13.56 0.94 29.62
N LEU A 113 -12.93 0.16 28.74
CA LEU A 113 -11.48 -0.01 28.73
C LEU A 113 -10.78 1.34 28.46
N ARG A 114 -11.28 2.14 27.51
CA ARG A 114 -10.73 3.45 27.21
C ARG A 114 -10.74 4.37 28.44
N GLN A 115 -11.83 4.37 29.21
CA GLN A 115 -11.92 5.16 30.43
C GLN A 115 -10.94 4.66 31.49
N TRP A 116 -10.87 3.34 31.70
CA TRP A 116 -9.91 2.78 32.65
C TRP A 116 -8.45 3.07 32.27
N MET A 117 -8.11 2.98 30.98
CA MET A 117 -6.76 3.31 30.50
C MET A 117 -6.43 4.81 30.67
N LEU A 118 -7.43 5.71 30.52
CA LEU A 118 -7.27 7.14 30.80
C LEU A 118 -7.06 7.41 32.29
N GLU A 119 -7.88 6.81 33.15
CA GLU A 119 -7.77 6.95 34.60
C GLU A 119 -6.41 6.49 35.13
N GLU A 120 -5.85 5.43 34.54
CA GLU A 120 -4.58 4.83 34.93
C GLU A 120 -3.36 5.40 34.16
N GLY A 121 -3.56 6.41 33.32
CA GLY A 121 -2.49 7.06 32.55
C GLY A 121 -1.86 6.19 31.46
N LEU A 122 -2.51 5.08 31.06
CA LEU A 122 -2.05 4.20 29.98
C LEU A 122 -2.46 4.70 28.58
N TRP A 123 -3.35 5.65 28.52
CA TRP A 123 -3.84 6.22 27.26
C TRP A 123 -4.12 7.71 27.40
N GLU A 124 -3.71 8.46 26.38
CA GLU A 124 -4.00 9.89 26.31
C GLU A 124 -4.85 10.24 25.07
N THR A 125 -5.82 11.13 25.23
CA THR A 125 -6.62 11.59 24.11
C THR A 125 -5.88 12.67 23.34
N SER A 126 -5.27 12.33 22.22
CA SER A 126 -4.70 13.33 21.33
C SER A 126 -5.78 13.93 20.43
N ARG A 127 -6.27 15.13 20.73
CA ARG A 127 -7.11 15.91 19.84
C ARG A 127 -6.24 16.63 18.82
N LYS A 128 -5.88 15.97 17.72
CA LYS A 128 -5.32 16.69 16.56
C LYS A 128 -6.48 17.27 15.76
N GLY A 129 -6.52 18.60 15.62
CA GLY A 129 -7.46 19.26 14.70
C GLY A 129 -7.30 18.68 13.29
N SER A 130 -8.34 18.12 12.74
CA SER A 130 -8.33 17.60 11.37
C SER A 130 -8.48 18.77 10.40
N LYS A 131 -7.53 18.97 9.49
CA LYS A 131 -7.73 19.87 8.36
C LYS A 131 -8.88 19.31 7.52
N HIS A 132 -9.84 20.19 7.18
CA HIS A 132 -10.95 19.82 6.29
C HIS A 132 -10.37 19.44 4.92
N ARG A 133 -10.57 18.20 4.48
CA ARG A 133 -10.13 17.71 3.17
C ARG A 133 -11.37 17.39 2.35
N GLN A 134 -11.33 17.73 1.05
CA GLN A 134 -12.38 17.29 0.14
C GLN A 134 -12.39 15.76 0.06
N TRP A 135 -13.57 15.19 0.17
CA TRP A 135 -13.76 13.76 0.08
C TRP A 135 -13.78 13.34 -1.40
N ARG A 136 -12.91 12.38 -1.77
CA ARG A 136 -12.93 11.78 -3.09
C ARG A 136 -13.86 10.58 -3.09
N GLU A 137 -14.77 10.55 -4.05
CA GLU A 137 -15.69 9.44 -4.25
C GLU A 137 -14.93 8.13 -4.53
N ARG A 138 -15.49 7.01 -4.07
CA ARG A 138 -14.96 5.68 -4.35
C ARG A 138 -15.28 5.27 -5.78
N LYS A 139 -14.46 4.39 -6.36
CA LYS A 139 -14.83 3.66 -7.56
C LYS A 139 -16.07 2.81 -7.30
N ALA A 140 -16.77 2.44 -8.36
CA ALA A 140 -18.06 1.75 -8.24
C ALA A 140 -17.87 0.26 -7.94
N SER A 141 -16.95 -0.38 -8.64
CA SER A 141 -16.82 -1.83 -8.68
C SER A 141 -15.47 -2.32 -8.16
N PHE A 142 -15.44 -3.50 -7.58
CA PHE A 142 -14.21 -4.18 -7.17
C PHE A 142 -13.31 -4.45 -8.38
N GLY A 143 -12.02 -4.14 -8.28
CA GLY A 143 -11.05 -4.30 -9.37
C GLY A 143 -11.06 -3.19 -10.42
N GLU A 144 -11.89 -2.15 -10.26
CA GLU A 144 -11.89 -1.00 -11.17
C GLU A 144 -10.58 -0.20 -11.05
N MET A 145 -10.12 0.03 -9.82
CA MET A 145 -8.85 0.70 -9.55
C MET A 145 -8.21 0.22 -8.25
N THR A 146 -6.98 -0.22 -8.34
CA THR A 146 -6.16 -0.61 -7.19
C THR A 146 -5.02 0.39 -6.98
N GLN A 147 -4.88 0.92 -5.77
CA GLN A 147 -3.76 1.77 -5.39
C GLN A 147 -2.61 0.90 -4.89
N ILE A 148 -1.39 1.17 -5.37
CA ILE A 148 -0.17 0.46 -4.96
C ILE A 148 0.82 1.45 -4.38
N ASP A 149 1.47 1.06 -3.28
CA ASP A 149 2.56 1.82 -2.68
C ASP A 149 3.47 0.94 -1.83
N GLY A 150 4.72 1.39 -1.63
CA GLY A 150 5.66 0.82 -0.70
C GLY A 150 5.72 1.62 0.60
N SER A 151 5.81 0.95 1.73
CA SER A 151 5.99 1.60 3.03
C SER A 151 7.27 1.15 3.69
N HIS A 152 8.22 2.08 3.79
CA HIS A 152 9.43 1.92 4.58
C HIS A 152 9.11 2.26 6.04
N HIS A 153 9.32 1.33 6.92
CA HIS A 153 9.12 1.51 8.36
C HIS A 153 9.90 0.42 9.11
N ASP A 154 10.22 0.67 10.38
CA ASP A 154 10.72 -0.41 11.24
C ASP A 154 9.56 -1.34 11.63
N TRP A 155 9.21 -2.24 10.73
CA TRP A 155 8.08 -3.17 10.88
C TRP A 155 8.32 -4.22 11.96
N LEU A 156 9.56 -4.45 12.32
CA LEU A 156 9.95 -5.45 13.31
C LEU A 156 10.50 -4.83 14.61
N GLU A 157 10.48 -3.50 14.75
CA GLU A 157 10.93 -2.79 15.97
C GLU A 157 12.32 -3.22 16.42
N GLY A 158 13.29 -3.26 15.50
CA GLY A 158 14.65 -3.69 15.74
C GLY A 158 14.82 -5.19 16.07
N ARG A 159 13.76 -6.00 16.02
CA ARG A 159 13.82 -7.46 16.28
C ARG A 159 14.35 -8.27 15.10
N GLY A 160 14.43 -7.67 13.92
CA GLY A 160 14.85 -8.30 12.67
C GLY A 160 15.34 -7.28 11.65
N PRO A 161 15.47 -7.67 10.36
CA PRO A 161 15.94 -6.78 9.30
C PRO A 161 14.91 -5.68 9.01
N GLU A 162 15.39 -4.57 8.45
CA GLU A 162 14.51 -3.56 7.87
C GLU A 162 13.75 -4.15 6.68
N LEU A 163 12.46 -3.94 6.66
CA LEU A 163 11.56 -4.47 5.63
C LEU A 163 10.74 -3.36 4.99
N VAL A 164 10.38 -3.58 3.75
CA VAL A 164 9.43 -2.73 3.02
C VAL A 164 8.13 -3.50 2.81
N LEU A 165 7.01 -2.90 3.20
CA LEU A 165 5.70 -3.46 2.95
C LEU A 165 5.14 -2.92 1.63
N MET A 166 5.02 -3.78 0.62
CA MET A 166 4.27 -3.49 -0.59
C MET A 166 2.78 -3.70 -0.31
N GLY A 167 2.00 -2.62 -0.42
CA GLY A 167 0.57 -2.61 -0.13
C GLY A 167 -0.26 -2.32 -1.36
N TYR A 168 -1.38 -2.99 -1.47
CA TYR A 168 -2.42 -2.83 -2.48
C TYR A 168 -3.74 -2.59 -1.79
N ILE A 169 -4.47 -1.60 -2.21
CA ILE A 169 -5.81 -1.34 -1.71
C ILE A 169 -6.77 -1.06 -2.86
N ASP A 170 -7.83 -1.81 -2.93
CA ASP A 170 -8.91 -1.55 -3.88
C ASP A 170 -9.68 -0.28 -3.50
N ASP A 171 -9.91 0.58 -4.48
CA ASP A 171 -10.52 1.89 -4.25
C ASP A 171 -12.01 1.80 -3.90
N ALA A 172 -12.73 0.82 -4.44
CA ALA A 172 -14.14 0.61 -4.20
C ALA A 172 -14.40 -0.01 -2.83
N THR A 173 -13.73 -1.11 -2.54
CA THR A 173 -14.01 -1.95 -1.36
C THR A 173 -13.09 -1.70 -0.18
N SER A 174 -11.95 -1.06 -0.38
CA SER A 174 -10.82 -1.03 0.58
C SER A 174 -10.28 -2.41 0.91
N GLU A 175 -10.51 -3.41 0.09
CA GLU A 175 -9.88 -4.71 0.24
C GLU A 175 -8.38 -4.59 -0.01
N VAL A 176 -7.60 -5.25 0.83
CA VAL A 176 -6.14 -5.11 0.90
C VAL A 176 -5.45 -6.39 0.52
N PHE A 177 -4.37 -6.26 -0.23
CA PHE A 177 -3.32 -7.25 -0.36
C PHE A 177 -1.99 -6.60 0.07
N ALA A 178 -1.16 -7.31 0.82
CA ALA A 178 0.13 -6.76 1.24
C ALA A 178 1.16 -7.87 1.46
N ARG A 179 2.46 -7.53 1.23
CA ARG A 179 3.58 -8.45 1.35
C ARG A 179 4.87 -7.72 1.66
N PHE A 180 5.73 -8.33 2.47
CA PHE A 180 7.03 -7.81 2.87
C PHE A 180 8.14 -8.20 1.91
N TYR A 181 9.07 -7.25 1.70
CA TYR A 181 10.28 -7.36 0.88
C TYR A 181 11.48 -6.74 1.60
N ASP A 182 12.69 -7.11 1.17
CA ASP A 182 13.93 -6.56 1.72
C ASP A 182 14.18 -5.12 1.24
N TYR A 183 13.64 -4.75 0.08
CA TYR A 183 13.80 -3.43 -0.52
C TYR A 183 12.62 -3.07 -1.41
N GLU A 184 12.49 -1.78 -1.71
CA GLU A 184 11.55 -1.28 -2.73
C GLU A 184 12.27 -1.19 -4.09
N GLY A 185 11.69 -1.80 -5.11
CA GLY A 185 12.28 -1.82 -6.44
C GLY A 185 11.42 -2.51 -7.49
N THR A 186 11.94 -2.60 -8.71
CA THR A 186 11.21 -3.16 -9.85
C THR A 186 10.85 -4.64 -9.64
N LEU A 187 11.80 -5.47 -9.17
CA LEU A 187 11.53 -6.89 -8.93
C LEU A 187 10.52 -7.14 -7.80
N PRO A 188 10.64 -6.50 -6.62
CA PRO A 188 9.60 -6.56 -5.60
C PRO A 188 8.22 -6.11 -6.09
N ALA A 189 8.15 -5.04 -6.90
CA ALA A 189 6.88 -4.59 -7.48
C ALA A 189 6.28 -5.64 -8.43
N MET A 190 7.10 -6.23 -9.30
CA MET A 190 6.67 -7.28 -10.22
C MET A 190 6.24 -8.56 -9.49
N GLU A 191 7.00 -8.99 -8.48
CA GLU A 191 6.70 -10.19 -7.70
C GLU A 191 5.43 -10.00 -6.86
N SER A 192 5.26 -8.85 -6.22
CA SER A 192 4.06 -8.54 -5.45
C SER A 192 2.82 -8.48 -6.36
N PHE A 193 2.96 -7.88 -7.56
CA PHE A 193 1.88 -7.83 -8.53
C PHE A 193 1.55 -9.20 -9.11
N TYR A 194 2.56 -10.04 -9.37
CA TYR A 194 2.35 -11.44 -9.76
C TYR A 194 1.46 -12.18 -8.76
N ARG A 195 1.75 -12.04 -7.46
CA ARG A 195 0.95 -12.69 -6.41
C ARG A 195 -0.45 -12.09 -6.29
N TYR A 196 -0.57 -10.77 -6.41
CA TYR A 196 -1.87 -10.11 -6.48
C TYR A 196 -2.70 -10.65 -7.64
N ALA A 197 -2.13 -10.68 -8.84
CA ALA A 197 -2.81 -11.16 -10.04
C ALA A 197 -3.21 -12.65 -9.98
N LYS A 198 -2.40 -13.47 -9.30
CA LYS A 198 -2.76 -14.89 -9.04
C LYS A 198 -3.93 -15.05 -8.09
N GLN A 199 -4.09 -14.12 -7.15
CA GLN A 199 -5.15 -14.18 -6.13
C GLN A 199 -6.46 -13.56 -6.62
N TYR A 200 -6.41 -12.41 -7.28
CA TYR A 200 -7.58 -11.61 -7.63
C TYR A 200 -7.84 -11.50 -9.13
N GLY A 201 -6.82 -11.70 -9.94
CA GLY A 201 -6.82 -11.37 -11.37
C GLY A 201 -6.18 -10.01 -11.66
N LEU A 202 -6.29 -9.55 -12.91
CA LEU A 202 -5.76 -8.28 -13.36
C LEU A 202 -6.78 -7.17 -13.15
N PRO A 203 -6.50 -6.12 -12.36
CA PRO A 203 -7.40 -5.00 -12.18
C PRO A 203 -7.51 -4.19 -13.50
N HIS A 204 -8.58 -3.42 -13.64
CA HIS A 204 -8.75 -2.55 -14.81
C HIS A 204 -7.68 -1.46 -14.84
N SER A 205 -7.45 -0.79 -13.70
CA SER A 205 -6.42 0.24 -13.57
C SER A 205 -5.64 0.15 -12.26
N ILE A 206 -4.39 0.63 -12.33
CA ILE A 206 -3.50 0.73 -11.16
C ILE A 206 -3.11 2.20 -10.96
N TYR A 207 -3.22 2.63 -9.71
CA TYR A 207 -2.84 3.96 -9.28
C TYR A 207 -1.52 3.90 -8.53
N ILE A 208 -0.46 4.47 -9.12
CA ILE A 208 0.91 4.44 -8.58
C ILE A 208 1.46 5.84 -8.32
N ASP A 209 2.45 5.93 -7.43
CA ASP A 209 3.21 7.16 -7.24
C ASP A 209 4.26 7.35 -8.33
N ARG A 210 4.66 8.60 -8.48
CA ARG A 210 5.76 9.00 -9.37
C ARG A 210 7.16 8.64 -8.83
N LEU A 211 7.27 7.63 -7.97
CA LEU A 211 8.56 7.16 -7.48
C LEU A 211 9.45 6.64 -8.61
N LYS A 212 10.77 6.84 -8.48
CA LYS A 212 11.76 6.43 -9.50
C LYS A 212 11.71 4.94 -9.85
N ALA A 213 11.28 4.08 -8.91
CA ALA A 213 11.13 2.64 -9.12
C ALA A 213 10.03 2.31 -10.14
N TYR A 214 9.02 3.17 -10.27
CA TYR A 214 7.89 3.00 -11.19
C TYR A 214 8.00 3.90 -12.43
N LYS A 215 8.93 4.86 -12.44
CA LYS A 215 9.23 5.69 -13.62
C LYS A 215 10.41 5.16 -14.39
N GLY A 216 10.31 5.17 -15.71
CA GLY A 216 11.45 5.01 -16.58
C GLY A 216 12.50 6.09 -16.29
N GLY A 217 13.72 5.68 -15.90
CA GLY A 217 14.85 6.59 -15.76
C GLY A 217 15.58 6.76 -17.09
N GLY A 218 15.95 8.00 -17.44
CA GLY A 218 16.76 8.31 -18.62
C GLY A 218 16.07 9.20 -19.65
N GLN A 219 16.85 9.71 -20.62
CA GLN A 219 16.33 10.47 -21.74
C GLN A 219 15.54 9.57 -22.69
N LEU A 220 14.48 10.10 -23.25
CA LEU A 220 13.72 9.46 -24.32
C LEU A 220 14.65 9.25 -25.54
N ALA A 221 14.47 8.15 -26.25
CA ALA A 221 15.05 8.02 -27.58
C ALA A 221 14.32 8.99 -28.52
N ILE A 222 15.03 9.53 -29.52
CA ILE A 222 14.48 10.49 -30.49
C ILE A 222 13.20 9.94 -31.16
N GLU A 223 13.15 8.63 -31.41
CA GLU A 223 11.98 7.95 -31.95
C GLU A 223 10.77 7.95 -30.99
N GLU A 224 11.02 7.90 -29.68
CA GLU A 224 9.99 7.95 -28.63
C GLU A 224 9.47 9.37 -28.44
N GLU A 225 10.34 10.36 -28.57
CA GLU A 225 9.99 11.80 -28.55
C GLU A 225 9.13 12.18 -29.75
N LEU A 226 9.50 11.71 -30.94
CA LEU A 226 8.74 11.89 -32.18
C LEU A 226 7.37 11.17 -32.14
N ALA A 227 7.26 10.08 -31.38
CA ALA A 227 6.00 9.38 -31.11
C ALA A 227 5.14 10.05 -30.02
N GLY A 228 5.50 11.26 -29.57
CA GLY A 228 4.73 12.04 -28.59
C GLY A 228 4.78 11.50 -27.14
N LYS A 229 5.75 10.63 -26.82
CA LYS A 229 5.91 10.13 -25.45
C LYS A 229 6.54 11.22 -24.58
N THR A 230 5.96 11.45 -23.41
CA THR A 230 6.41 12.50 -22.48
C THR A 230 7.43 11.98 -21.45
N HIS A 231 7.57 10.68 -21.28
CA HIS A 231 8.52 10.04 -20.35
C HIS A 231 8.84 8.60 -20.78
N LYS A 232 10.02 8.15 -20.41
CA LYS A 232 10.42 6.75 -20.62
C LYS A 232 9.68 5.86 -19.61
N LYS A 233 8.95 4.86 -20.09
CA LYS A 233 8.24 3.92 -19.23
C LYS A 233 9.22 3.09 -18.41
N SER A 234 8.86 2.84 -17.15
CA SER A 234 9.59 1.89 -16.32
C SER A 234 9.33 0.45 -16.79
N GLN A 235 10.14 -0.49 -16.33
CA GLN A 235 9.93 -1.91 -16.62
C GLN A 235 8.60 -2.42 -16.05
N PHE A 236 8.19 -1.89 -14.91
CA PHE A 236 6.90 -2.24 -14.30
C PHE A 236 5.72 -1.69 -15.11
N GLU A 237 5.79 -0.43 -15.54
CA GLU A 237 4.77 0.17 -16.42
C GLU A 237 4.65 -0.56 -17.76
N ARG A 238 5.80 -0.96 -18.37
CA ARG A 238 5.80 -1.79 -19.57
C ARG A 238 5.04 -3.10 -19.34
N ALA A 239 5.33 -3.77 -18.23
CA ALA A 239 4.68 -5.05 -17.91
C ALA A 239 3.18 -4.88 -17.68
N LEU A 240 2.75 -3.84 -16.98
CA LEU A 240 1.32 -3.56 -16.77
C LEU A 240 0.60 -3.26 -18.09
N GLU A 241 1.21 -2.48 -18.95
CA GLU A 241 0.65 -2.17 -20.29
C GLU A 241 0.54 -3.42 -21.16
N GLU A 242 1.57 -4.30 -21.16
CA GLU A 242 1.53 -5.58 -21.88
C GLU A 242 0.39 -6.49 -21.36
N LEU A 243 0.08 -6.41 -20.06
CA LEU A 243 -1.08 -7.07 -19.44
C LEU A 243 -2.41 -6.34 -19.71
N GLY A 244 -2.39 -5.19 -20.38
CA GLY A 244 -3.57 -4.38 -20.66
C GLY A 244 -4.16 -3.74 -19.38
N VAL A 245 -3.34 -3.45 -18.37
CA VAL A 245 -3.72 -2.75 -17.15
C VAL A 245 -3.38 -1.27 -17.32
N GLU A 246 -4.36 -0.40 -17.13
CA GLU A 246 -4.18 1.04 -17.21
C GLU A 246 -3.36 1.55 -16.03
N VAL A 247 -2.32 2.35 -16.30
CA VAL A 247 -1.48 2.95 -15.26
C VAL A 247 -1.85 4.42 -15.09
N ILE A 248 -2.32 4.77 -13.89
CA ILE A 248 -2.69 6.11 -13.50
C ILE A 248 -1.63 6.67 -12.54
N HIS A 249 -0.98 7.76 -12.92
CA HIS A 249 0.01 8.42 -12.07
C HIS A 249 -0.64 9.41 -11.10
N ALA A 250 -0.25 9.33 -9.83
CA ALA A 250 -0.68 10.29 -8.83
C ALA A 250 -0.19 11.70 -9.18
N GLN A 251 -1.11 12.62 -9.40
CA GLN A 251 -0.79 14.03 -9.64
C GLN A 251 -0.60 14.81 -8.34
N SER A 252 -1.14 14.32 -7.22
CA SER A 252 -1.01 14.95 -5.90
C SER A 252 -1.00 13.91 -4.77
N PRO A 253 -0.34 14.22 -3.63
CA PRO A 253 -0.36 13.34 -2.45
C PRO A 253 -1.77 13.06 -1.93
N GLN A 254 -2.69 14.01 -2.09
CA GLN A 254 -4.06 13.91 -1.57
C GLN A 254 -4.87 12.77 -2.23
N THR A 255 -4.52 12.38 -3.45
CA THR A 255 -5.20 11.32 -4.18
C THR A 255 -4.87 9.91 -3.66
N LYS A 256 -3.78 9.76 -2.91
CA LYS A 256 -3.35 8.51 -2.24
C LYS A 256 -3.91 8.30 -0.82
N GLY A 257 -4.84 9.10 -0.37
CA GLY A 257 -5.30 9.10 1.02
C GLY A 257 -5.88 7.77 1.54
N ARG A 258 -6.19 6.78 0.68
CA ARG A 258 -6.63 5.44 1.12
C ARG A 258 -5.45 4.57 1.52
N ILE A 259 -4.44 4.49 0.66
CA ILE A 259 -3.25 3.69 0.96
C ILE A 259 -2.42 4.28 2.10
N GLU A 260 -2.36 5.63 2.21
CA GLU A 260 -1.73 6.29 3.36
C GLU A 260 -2.43 5.94 4.69
N ARG A 261 -3.77 5.88 4.69
CA ARG A 261 -4.54 5.45 5.87
C ARG A 261 -4.34 3.97 6.18
N LEU A 262 -4.22 3.13 5.15
CA LEU A 262 -3.88 1.73 5.30
C LEU A 262 -2.54 1.58 6.04
N PHE A 263 -1.48 2.23 5.55
CA PHE A 263 -0.17 2.15 6.18
C PHE A 263 -0.18 2.70 7.61
N LYS A 264 -0.86 3.81 7.86
CA LYS A 264 -1.06 4.31 9.22
C LYS A 264 -1.70 3.27 10.15
N THR A 265 -2.73 2.60 9.65
CA THR A 265 -3.42 1.56 10.42
C THR A 265 -2.51 0.35 10.64
N PHE A 266 -1.73 -0.03 9.64
CA PHE A 266 -0.78 -1.14 9.77
C PHE A 266 0.38 -0.79 10.71
N GLN A 267 0.93 0.42 10.64
CA GLN A 267 1.94 0.90 11.57
C GLN A 267 1.45 0.91 13.02
N ASP A 268 0.18 1.23 13.26
CA ASP A 268 -0.39 1.17 14.61
C ASP A 268 -0.74 -0.27 15.05
N ARG A 269 -1.23 -1.14 14.16
CA ARG A 269 -1.80 -2.43 14.52
C ARG A 269 -0.91 -3.62 14.17
N LEU A 270 -0.46 -3.70 12.90
CA LEU A 270 0.26 -4.86 12.38
C LEU A 270 1.58 -5.09 13.11
N ILE A 271 2.34 -4.03 13.40
CA ILE A 271 3.61 -4.09 14.12
C ILE A 271 3.42 -4.75 15.49
N LYS A 272 2.42 -4.28 16.24
CA LYS A 272 2.09 -4.78 17.58
C LYS A 272 1.61 -6.23 17.54
N GLU A 273 0.82 -6.59 16.55
CA GLU A 273 0.33 -7.96 16.39
C GLU A 273 1.45 -8.93 15.97
N MET A 274 2.37 -8.51 15.11
CA MET A 274 3.58 -9.27 14.78
C MET A 274 4.51 -9.43 15.99
N ARG A 275 4.63 -8.39 16.83
CA ARG A 275 5.37 -8.47 18.10
C ARG A 275 4.79 -9.53 19.04
N LEU A 276 3.48 -9.54 19.23
CA LEU A 276 2.80 -10.55 20.04
C LEU A 276 2.98 -11.98 19.50
N ALA A 277 3.06 -12.12 18.17
CA ALA A 277 3.31 -13.40 17.49
C ALA A 277 4.81 -13.81 17.46
N GLY A 278 5.71 -12.95 17.95
CA GLY A 278 7.15 -13.23 17.99
C GLY A 278 7.85 -13.21 16.65
N VAL A 279 7.28 -12.56 15.64
CA VAL A 279 7.82 -12.46 14.28
C VAL A 279 9.15 -11.69 14.25
N LYS A 280 10.16 -12.27 13.60
CA LYS A 280 11.54 -11.71 13.52
C LYS A 280 12.14 -11.71 12.11
N THR A 281 11.61 -12.54 11.21
CA THR A 281 12.14 -12.68 9.85
C THR A 281 11.12 -12.25 8.81
N LYS A 282 11.58 -11.97 7.58
CA LYS A 282 10.72 -11.65 6.45
C LYS A 282 9.76 -12.80 6.12
N GLU A 283 10.26 -14.01 6.19
CA GLU A 283 9.50 -15.24 5.90
C GLU A 283 8.36 -15.40 6.91
N GLU A 284 8.64 -15.27 8.20
CA GLU A 284 7.65 -15.29 9.28
C GLU A 284 6.64 -14.15 9.14
N ALA A 285 7.10 -12.94 8.78
CA ALA A 285 6.23 -11.80 8.53
C ALA A 285 5.27 -12.07 7.36
N ASN A 286 5.76 -12.66 6.27
CA ASN A 286 4.92 -13.02 5.14
C ASN A 286 3.95 -14.17 5.44
N GLU A 287 4.34 -15.12 6.28
CA GLU A 287 3.43 -16.17 6.76
C GLU A 287 2.34 -15.58 7.66
N PHE A 288 2.71 -14.67 8.57
CA PHE A 288 1.77 -13.91 9.39
C PHE A 288 0.74 -13.15 8.54
N MET A 289 1.17 -12.51 7.43
CA MET A 289 0.29 -11.79 6.55
C MET A 289 -0.78 -12.66 5.88
N ARG A 290 -0.54 -13.95 5.69
CA ARG A 290 -1.53 -14.87 5.07
C ARG A 290 -2.83 -14.97 5.86
N TRP A 291 -2.78 -14.94 7.18
CA TRP A 291 -3.99 -14.94 8.01
C TRP A 291 -4.41 -13.53 8.43
N TYR A 292 -3.46 -12.61 8.59
CA TYR A 292 -3.74 -11.24 9.03
C TYR A 292 -4.54 -10.46 8.01
N VAL A 293 -4.15 -10.49 6.74
CA VAL A 293 -4.84 -9.75 5.66
C VAL A 293 -6.31 -10.18 5.51
N PRO A 294 -6.66 -11.46 5.45
CA PRO A 294 -8.06 -11.88 5.43
C PRO A 294 -8.86 -11.44 6.67
N LYS A 295 -8.23 -11.47 7.86
CA LYS A 295 -8.85 -10.96 9.09
C LYS A 295 -9.09 -9.45 9.02
N TYR A 296 -8.11 -8.71 8.54
CA TYR A 296 -8.19 -7.27 8.31
C TYR A 296 -9.29 -6.92 7.32
N ASN A 297 -9.33 -7.58 6.18
CA ASN A 297 -10.32 -7.35 5.12
C ASN A 297 -11.75 -7.59 5.63
N ARG A 298 -12.00 -8.69 6.34
CA ARG A 298 -13.33 -8.94 6.95
C ARG A 298 -13.81 -7.82 7.86
N ARG A 299 -12.89 -7.09 8.46
CA ARG A 299 -13.21 -6.04 9.43
C ARG A 299 -13.31 -4.65 8.81
N PHE A 300 -12.46 -4.34 7.86
CA PHE A 300 -12.26 -2.97 7.36
C PHE A 300 -12.68 -2.76 5.91
N SER A 301 -12.90 -3.82 5.15
CA SER A 301 -13.47 -3.68 3.81
C SER A 301 -14.93 -3.22 3.88
N VAL A 302 -15.37 -2.60 2.81
CA VAL A 302 -16.74 -2.12 2.65
C VAL A 302 -17.33 -2.73 1.37
N LYS A 303 -18.63 -2.85 1.32
CA LYS A 303 -19.33 -3.30 0.11
C LYS A 303 -19.12 -2.30 -1.03
N ALA A 304 -18.78 -2.78 -2.22
CA ALA A 304 -18.77 -1.95 -3.41
C ALA A 304 -20.18 -1.42 -3.74
N ARG A 305 -20.26 -0.31 -4.44
CA ARG A 305 -21.53 0.24 -4.88
C ARG A 305 -22.22 -0.68 -5.90
N GLU A 306 -21.41 -1.26 -6.78
CA GLU A 306 -21.84 -2.24 -7.78
C GLU A 306 -21.24 -3.60 -7.46
N GLU A 307 -21.99 -4.67 -7.65
CA GLU A 307 -21.59 -6.04 -7.31
C GLU A 307 -20.61 -6.65 -8.34
N ALA A 308 -20.41 -5.98 -9.48
CA ALA A 308 -19.51 -6.44 -10.54
C ALA A 308 -18.06 -6.49 -10.05
N ASN A 309 -17.37 -7.60 -10.35
CA ASN A 309 -15.92 -7.71 -10.21
C ASN A 309 -15.27 -7.46 -11.57
N LEU A 310 -14.49 -6.40 -11.69
CA LEU A 310 -13.84 -5.99 -12.92
C LEU A 310 -12.41 -6.55 -13.09
N HIS A 311 -11.97 -7.42 -12.20
CA HIS A 311 -10.73 -8.15 -12.42
C HIS A 311 -10.87 -9.11 -13.61
N ARG A 312 -9.89 -9.04 -14.51
CA ARG A 312 -9.79 -9.97 -15.63
C ARG A 312 -8.95 -11.18 -15.22
N PRO A 313 -9.21 -12.37 -15.79
CA PRO A 313 -8.36 -13.54 -15.54
C PRO A 313 -6.90 -13.24 -15.86
N ALA A 314 -5.99 -13.65 -14.97
CA ALA A 314 -4.55 -13.57 -15.24
C ALA A 314 -4.16 -14.57 -16.36
N PRO A 315 -3.15 -14.24 -17.18
CA PRO A 315 -2.59 -15.18 -18.15
C PRO A 315 -2.03 -16.43 -17.47
N GLN A 316 -1.61 -17.41 -18.28
CA GLN A 316 -0.93 -18.60 -17.77
C GLN A 316 0.33 -18.23 -16.99
N ASP A 317 0.70 -19.06 -16.03
CA ASP A 317 1.78 -18.76 -15.08
C ASP A 317 3.12 -18.42 -15.74
N TRP A 318 3.49 -19.17 -16.78
CA TRP A 318 4.72 -18.96 -17.53
C TRP A 318 4.72 -17.61 -18.28
N GLU A 319 3.57 -17.25 -18.84
CA GLU A 319 3.39 -16.00 -19.58
C GLU A 319 3.40 -14.79 -18.63
N LEU A 320 2.69 -14.90 -17.51
CA LEU A 320 2.68 -13.88 -16.48
C LEU A 320 4.09 -13.61 -15.92
N LYS A 321 4.88 -14.67 -15.67
CA LYS A 321 6.28 -14.54 -15.24
C LYS A 321 7.19 -13.95 -16.32
N ARG A 322 6.93 -14.25 -17.60
CA ARG A 322 7.65 -13.67 -18.74
C ARG A 322 7.39 -12.16 -18.84
N ILE A 323 6.12 -11.76 -18.75
CA ILE A 323 5.73 -10.35 -18.83
C ILE A 323 6.27 -9.58 -17.62
N LEU A 324 6.12 -10.13 -16.42
CA LEU A 324 6.61 -9.56 -15.16
C LEU A 324 8.09 -9.90 -14.96
N SER A 325 8.94 -9.46 -15.88
CA SER A 325 10.39 -9.61 -15.87
C SER A 325 11.07 -8.30 -16.26
N ILE A 326 12.30 -8.09 -15.83
CA ILE A 326 13.12 -6.98 -16.33
C ILE A 326 13.63 -7.39 -17.71
N GLN A 327 13.21 -6.68 -18.74
CA GLN A 327 13.54 -6.98 -20.12
C GLN A 327 14.57 -6.01 -20.66
N THR A 328 15.69 -6.56 -21.15
CA THR A 328 16.77 -5.77 -21.73
C THR A 328 17.17 -6.33 -23.11
N LYS A 329 17.09 -5.50 -24.14
CA LYS A 329 17.60 -5.88 -25.48
C LYS A 329 19.12 -5.87 -25.48
N ARG A 330 19.74 -6.96 -25.92
CA ARG A 330 21.19 -7.10 -26.04
C ARG A 330 21.58 -7.51 -27.46
N ALA A 331 22.65 -6.90 -27.97
CA ALA A 331 23.19 -7.28 -29.27
C ALA A 331 23.83 -8.68 -29.18
N LEU A 332 23.45 -9.55 -30.12
CA LEU A 332 24.10 -10.84 -30.31
C LEU A 332 25.35 -10.65 -31.17
N ARG A 333 26.51 -11.00 -30.63
CA ARG A 333 27.80 -10.90 -31.34
C ARG A 333 27.94 -12.01 -32.39
N ASN A 334 28.89 -11.83 -33.31
CA ASN A 334 29.16 -12.81 -34.36
C ASN A 334 29.61 -14.18 -33.86
N ASP A 335 30.19 -14.24 -32.66
CA ASP A 335 30.59 -15.45 -31.97
C ASP A 335 29.44 -16.14 -31.21
N GLY A 336 28.22 -15.60 -31.31
CA GLY A 336 27.07 -16.12 -30.58
C GLY A 336 27.06 -15.76 -29.09
N THR A 337 27.84 -14.76 -28.66
CA THR A 337 27.84 -14.29 -27.28
C THR A 337 27.03 -13.02 -27.09
N ILE A 338 26.45 -12.88 -25.90
CA ILE A 338 25.84 -11.63 -25.39
C ILE A 338 26.56 -11.18 -24.13
N ARG A 339 26.57 -9.87 -23.87
CA ARG A 339 27.03 -9.29 -22.61
C ARG A 339 25.86 -8.72 -21.84
N HIS A 340 25.73 -9.17 -20.60
CA HIS A 340 24.73 -8.66 -19.66
C HIS A 340 25.36 -8.61 -18.25
N GLU A 341 25.18 -7.49 -17.53
CA GLU A 341 25.71 -7.27 -16.17
C GLU A 341 27.19 -7.66 -15.98
N ASN A 342 28.04 -7.27 -16.93
CA ASN A 342 29.46 -7.61 -16.99
C ASN A 342 29.81 -9.10 -17.12
N LYS A 343 28.80 -9.95 -17.33
CA LYS A 343 28.98 -11.36 -17.65
C LYS A 343 28.78 -11.62 -19.14
N PHE A 344 29.37 -12.71 -19.61
CA PHE A 344 29.21 -13.17 -20.98
C PHE A 344 28.42 -14.46 -20.99
N TYR A 345 27.47 -14.56 -21.93
CA TYR A 345 26.63 -15.73 -22.12
C TYR A 345 26.72 -16.19 -23.56
N GLN A 346 27.10 -17.46 -23.74
CA GLN A 346 27.17 -18.11 -25.03
C GLN A 346 25.83 -18.77 -25.34
N ILE A 347 25.23 -18.41 -26.47
CA ILE A 347 24.03 -19.06 -26.99
C ILE A 347 24.43 -20.42 -27.57
N LEU A 348 23.76 -21.49 -27.16
CA LEU A 348 24.04 -22.86 -27.54
C LEU A 348 23.16 -23.32 -28.73
N ASP A 349 22.00 -22.70 -28.90
CA ASP A 349 21.09 -23.03 -29.98
C ASP A 349 21.68 -22.73 -31.34
N ARG A 350 21.53 -23.70 -32.25
CA ARG A 350 21.84 -23.49 -33.68
C ARG A 350 20.75 -22.58 -34.29
N LEU A 351 21.12 -21.35 -34.55
CA LEU A 351 20.28 -20.37 -35.23
C LEU A 351 20.36 -20.65 -36.74
N ASN A 352 19.62 -21.66 -37.22
CA ASN A 352 19.65 -22.12 -38.60
C ASN A 352 19.37 -20.98 -39.61
N GLY A 353 20.43 -20.48 -40.22
CA GLY A 353 20.35 -19.46 -41.30
C GLY A 353 19.91 -18.07 -40.91
N TYR A 354 19.29 -17.89 -39.78
CA TYR A 354 18.86 -16.59 -39.22
C TYR A 354 19.62 -16.28 -37.93
N ARG A 355 20.39 -15.19 -37.96
CA ARG A 355 21.00 -14.66 -36.74
C ARG A 355 20.27 -13.37 -36.35
N PRO A 356 19.56 -13.35 -35.23
CA PRO A 356 18.97 -12.10 -34.72
C PRO A 356 20.10 -11.13 -34.39
N LYS A 357 19.96 -9.87 -34.80
CA LYS A 357 20.89 -8.81 -34.42
C LYS A 357 20.85 -8.52 -32.91
N GLN A 358 19.70 -8.73 -32.33
CA GLN A 358 19.42 -8.48 -30.91
C GLN A 358 18.60 -9.63 -30.34
N VAL A 359 18.82 -9.96 -29.10
CA VAL A 359 18.04 -10.89 -28.28
C VAL A 359 17.50 -10.15 -27.06
N LEU A 360 16.41 -10.64 -26.52
CA LEU A 360 15.84 -10.13 -25.28
C LEU A 360 16.34 -10.96 -24.12
N VAL A 361 16.92 -10.30 -23.14
CA VAL A 361 17.34 -10.89 -21.87
C VAL A 361 16.28 -10.54 -20.83
N GLU A 362 15.70 -11.56 -20.22
CA GLU A 362 14.63 -11.46 -19.22
C GLU A 362 15.16 -11.91 -17.85
N GLU A 363 15.16 -11.01 -16.88
CA GLU A 363 15.38 -11.36 -15.47
C GLU A 363 14.01 -11.56 -14.83
N ARG A 364 13.62 -12.82 -14.64
CA ARG A 364 12.31 -13.16 -14.12
C ARG A 364 12.30 -13.13 -12.59
N ILE A 365 11.09 -13.07 -12.03
CA ILE A 365 10.83 -12.98 -10.58
C ILE A 365 11.37 -14.18 -9.77
N ASP A 366 11.72 -15.29 -10.43
CA ASP A 366 12.37 -16.45 -9.81
C ASP A 366 13.90 -16.30 -9.64
N GLY A 367 14.43 -15.12 -10.01
CA GLY A 367 15.87 -14.81 -9.97
C GLY A 367 16.67 -15.45 -11.10
N LYS A 368 16.03 -16.10 -12.06
CA LYS A 368 16.66 -16.73 -13.22
C LYS A 368 16.69 -15.79 -14.41
N LEU A 369 17.75 -15.92 -15.18
CA LEU A 369 17.92 -15.20 -16.43
C LEU A 369 17.44 -16.08 -17.59
N TYR A 370 16.67 -15.51 -18.49
CA TYR A 370 16.21 -16.17 -19.71
C TYR A 370 16.62 -15.33 -20.91
N VAL A 371 17.03 -15.99 -21.98
CA VAL A 371 17.37 -15.32 -23.25
C VAL A 371 16.35 -15.74 -24.27
N THR A 372 15.65 -14.78 -24.87
CA THR A 372 14.57 -15.06 -25.82
C THR A 372 14.79 -14.34 -27.16
N ASP A 373 14.40 -14.99 -28.24
CA ASP A 373 14.25 -14.39 -29.55
C ASP A 373 12.82 -14.65 -30.05
N ARG A 374 12.03 -13.60 -30.32
CA ARG A 374 10.65 -13.69 -30.82
C ARG A 374 9.78 -14.69 -30.05
N HIS A 375 9.83 -14.68 -28.71
CA HIS A 375 9.13 -15.59 -27.79
C HIS A 375 9.68 -17.02 -27.70
N ARG A 376 10.75 -17.38 -28.46
CA ARG A 376 11.46 -18.65 -28.29
C ARG A 376 12.56 -18.48 -27.25
N GLU A 377 12.56 -19.32 -26.22
CA GLU A 377 13.66 -19.39 -25.25
C GLU A 377 14.89 -20.02 -25.92
N LEU A 378 16.05 -19.41 -25.72
CA LEU A 378 17.32 -19.86 -26.23
C LEU A 378 18.15 -20.49 -25.09
N GLN A 379 18.75 -21.63 -25.38
CA GLN A 379 19.68 -22.27 -24.48
C GLN A 379 20.99 -21.47 -24.45
N TYR A 380 21.51 -21.20 -23.25
CA TYR A 380 22.75 -20.44 -23.09
C TYR A 380 23.61 -21.03 -21.97
N ARG A 381 24.89 -20.67 -21.97
CA ARG A 381 25.88 -21.00 -20.95
C ARG A 381 26.61 -19.74 -20.52
N GLU A 382 26.80 -19.50 -19.23
CA GLU A 382 27.66 -18.44 -18.73
C GLU A 382 29.13 -18.77 -19.06
N VAL A 383 29.86 -17.77 -19.55
CA VAL A 383 31.29 -17.89 -19.92
C VAL A 383 32.09 -16.99 -18.99
N THR A 384 32.94 -17.60 -18.19
CA THR A 384 33.72 -16.90 -17.16
C THR A 384 34.87 -16.06 -17.75
N GLU A 385 35.37 -16.44 -18.93
CA GLU A 385 36.43 -15.68 -19.64
C GLU A 385 35.82 -15.05 -20.92
N PRO A 386 36.13 -13.78 -21.21
CA PRO A 386 35.74 -13.19 -22.47
C PRO A 386 36.39 -14.00 -23.61
N PRO A 387 35.65 -14.29 -24.71
CA PRO A 387 36.24 -15.00 -25.82
C PRO A 387 37.48 -14.30 -26.27
N ARG A 388 38.61 -15.00 -26.24
CA ARG A 388 39.90 -14.47 -26.70
C ARG A 388 39.72 -13.96 -28.11
N LYS A 389 40.10 -12.73 -28.37
CA LYS A 389 40.23 -12.25 -29.75
C LYS A 389 41.19 -13.20 -30.44
N TYR A 390 40.70 -13.97 -31.38
CA TYR A 390 41.61 -14.64 -32.29
C TYR A 390 42.51 -13.57 -32.88
N GLU A 391 43.78 -13.58 -32.51
CA GLU A 391 44.76 -12.83 -33.26
C GLU A 391 44.75 -13.43 -34.67
N CYS A 392 44.03 -12.80 -35.58
CA CYS A 392 44.26 -13.06 -36.97
C CYS A 392 45.73 -12.88 -37.19
N LYS A 393 46.50 -14.00 -37.35
CA LYS A 393 47.82 -13.93 -37.92
C LYS A 393 47.70 -13.03 -39.12
N LYS A 394 48.23 -11.81 -39.03
CA LYS A 394 48.30 -10.92 -40.17
C LYS A 394 49.09 -11.70 -41.19
N THR A 395 48.43 -12.45 -42.09
CA THR A 395 49.08 -12.93 -43.28
C THR A 395 49.65 -11.70 -43.91
N SER A 396 50.98 -11.63 -43.91
CA SER A 396 51.69 -10.56 -44.55
C SER A 396 51.19 -10.50 -45.99
N ARG A 397 50.29 -9.59 -46.26
CA ARG A 397 49.88 -9.28 -47.63
C ARG A 397 51.20 -8.87 -48.32
N LYS A 398 51.72 -9.75 -49.20
CA LYS A 398 52.81 -9.35 -50.08
C LYS A 398 52.52 -7.95 -50.54
N PRO A 399 53.45 -6.99 -50.43
CA PRO A 399 53.18 -5.63 -50.88
C PRO A 399 52.73 -5.72 -52.33
N ARG A 400 51.53 -5.26 -52.60
CA ARG A 400 51.05 -5.14 -53.99
C ARG A 400 52.07 -4.27 -54.69
N LYS A 401 52.77 -4.81 -55.72
CA LYS A 401 53.62 -4.01 -56.57
C LYS A 401 52.86 -2.75 -56.93
N ALA A 402 53.42 -1.61 -56.64
CA ALA A 402 52.78 -0.33 -56.97
C ALA A 402 52.59 -0.35 -58.47
N TRP A 403 51.32 -0.35 -58.87
CA TRP A 403 51.01 -0.23 -60.29
C TRP A 403 51.34 1.20 -60.73
N HIS A 404 52.32 1.32 -61.65
CA HIS A 404 52.68 2.59 -62.26
C HIS A 404 51.98 2.67 -63.63
N PRO A 405 51.18 3.66 -63.84
CA PRO A 405 50.55 3.82 -65.16
C PRO A 405 51.62 3.98 -66.23
N PRO A 406 51.40 3.41 -67.44
CA PRO A 406 52.31 3.61 -68.64
C PRO A 406 52.53 5.07 -68.93
N VAL A 407 53.65 5.39 -69.63
CA VAL A 407 54.06 6.78 -69.88
C VAL A 407 52.98 7.63 -70.52
N HIS A 408 52.14 7.03 -71.34
CA HIS A 408 51.03 7.70 -72.03
C HIS A 408 49.67 7.58 -71.34
N HIS A 409 49.63 7.17 -70.02
CA HIS A 409 48.36 7.09 -69.31
C HIS A 409 47.81 8.48 -68.96
N PRO A 410 46.50 8.76 -69.18
CA PRO A 410 45.88 10.07 -68.92
C PRO A 410 46.20 10.68 -67.56
N TRP A 411 46.48 9.88 -66.56
CA TRP A 411 46.86 10.34 -65.21
C TRP A 411 48.32 10.85 -65.08
N ARG A 412 49.13 10.68 -66.11
CA ARG A 412 50.50 11.22 -66.17
C ARG A 412 50.60 12.54 -66.89
N THR A 413 49.60 12.95 -67.67
CA THR A 413 49.55 14.28 -68.26
C THR A 413 49.07 15.28 -67.24
N PRO A 414 49.85 16.26 -66.83
CA PRO A 414 49.43 17.25 -65.88
C PRO A 414 48.29 18.06 -66.47
N PHE A 415 47.19 18.15 -65.77
CA PHE A 415 45.95 18.85 -66.06
C PHE A 415 46.17 20.35 -66.54
N ARG A 416 47.39 20.89 -66.40
CA ARG A 416 47.76 22.26 -66.79
C ARG A 416 48.19 22.41 -68.25
N ALA A 417 48.43 21.33 -68.96
CA ALA A 417 48.86 21.49 -70.36
C ALA A 417 47.75 21.74 -71.37
N GLU A 418 46.52 21.35 -71.07
CA GLU A 418 45.34 21.56 -71.97
C GLU A 418 44.73 22.94 -71.81
N MET A 419 44.83 23.59 -70.66
CA MET A 419 44.30 24.96 -70.49
C MET A 419 45.21 26.03 -71.11
N ALA A 420 46.50 25.73 -71.35
CA ALA A 420 47.41 26.68 -72.00
C ALA A 420 47.36 26.60 -73.52
N ALA A 421 46.85 25.54 -74.09
CA ALA A 421 46.70 25.39 -75.56
C ALA A 421 45.37 25.93 -76.10
N GLN A 422 44.44 26.32 -75.25
CA GLN A 422 43.15 26.97 -75.62
C GLN A 422 43.13 28.49 -75.44
N ALA A 423 44.24 29.07 -74.96
CA ALA A 423 44.41 30.53 -74.73
C ALA A 423 45.52 31.17 -75.54
N ALA A 424 45.98 30.53 -76.64
CA ALA A 424 46.85 31.10 -77.66
C ALA A 424 46.16 31.24 -78.98
#